data_b99662b24b35c9a99c387a27246f2190
#
_entry.id   b99662b24b35c9a99c387a27246f2190
#
_cell.length_a   1.000
_cell.length_b   1.000
_cell.length_c   1.000
_cell.angle_alpha   90.00
_cell.angle_beta   90.00
_cell.angle_gamma   90.00
#
_symmetry.space_group_name_H-M   'P 1'
#
loop_
_entity.id
_entity.type
_entity.pdbx_description
1 polymer ?
#
loop_
_entity_poly.entity_id
_entity_poly.type
_entity_poly.pdbx_seq_one_letter_code
_entity_poly.pdbx_strand_id
1 'polypeptide(L)'
;MLTLADGRKDGKEFISMAPGYFPEIAPELWNDWKWQLKNRVTTLAQLEQHLVLSEEERAGVLLSGDKLALAITPHFFNLIERDNPDCPIRRQVIPRIEETWASPYDMADPCGEDSHMPVPGLVHRYPDRVLFLVTDRCASYCRYCTRSRVVSGVGEQELHTEFEAAFRYLEEHTEVRDVLLSGGDAL
;
A
#
# COMPACT_ATOMS: atom_id res chain seq x y z
N MET A 1 9.71 -27.19 8.44
CA MET A 1 8.66 -28.08 7.94
C MET A 1 7.37 -27.70 8.68
N LEU A 2 6.61 -26.77 8.11
CA LEU A 2 5.36 -26.27 8.69
C LEU A 2 4.24 -27.25 8.29
N THR A 3 3.67 -27.92 9.26
CA THR A 3 2.53 -28.81 9.08
C THR A 3 1.26 -27.96 9.07
N LEU A 4 0.62 -27.82 7.92
CA LEU A 4 -0.72 -27.26 7.80
C LEU A 4 -1.71 -28.29 8.35
N ALA A 5 -2.40 -27.97 9.44
CA ALA A 5 -3.50 -28.77 9.95
C ALA A 5 -4.73 -28.55 9.06
N ASP A 6 -5.18 -29.61 8.40
CA ASP A 6 -6.40 -29.65 7.57
C ASP A 6 -7.63 -29.67 8.50
N GLY A 7 -8.38 -28.57 8.49
CA GLY A 7 -9.62 -28.39 9.24
C GLY A 7 -10.71 -27.79 8.38
N ARG A 8 -11.13 -28.46 7.29
CA ARG A 8 -12.31 -28.06 6.52
C ARG A 8 -13.59 -28.42 7.25
N LYS A 9 -14.28 -27.43 7.79
CA LYS A 9 -15.74 -27.47 8.00
C LYS A 9 -16.30 -26.07 7.69
N ASP A 10 -17.23 -26.05 6.75
CA ASP A 10 -18.17 -24.96 6.45
C ASP A 10 -17.62 -23.66 5.81
N GLY A 11 -16.91 -23.76 4.68
CA GLY A 11 -16.84 -22.69 3.67
C GLY A 11 -16.33 -21.29 4.09
N LYS A 12 -15.83 -21.13 5.31
CA LYS A 12 -15.21 -19.91 5.84
C LYS A 12 -13.92 -20.27 6.56
N GLU A 13 -12.88 -20.53 5.80
CA GLU A 13 -11.52 -20.55 6.37
C GLU A 13 -11.13 -19.09 6.69
N PHE A 14 -11.42 -18.65 7.89
CA PHE A 14 -10.71 -17.53 8.47
C PHE A 14 -9.32 -18.04 8.85
N ILE A 15 -8.28 -17.50 8.23
CA ILE A 15 -6.91 -17.68 8.72
C ILE A 15 -6.87 -16.95 10.07
N SER A 16 -7.19 -17.68 11.14
CA SER A 16 -6.99 -17.22 12.51
C SER A 16 -5.50 -17.26 12.82
N MET A 17 -4.73 -16.30 12.29
CA MET A 17 -3.43 -16.03 12.85
C MET A 17 -3.67 -15.31 14.18
N ALA A 18 -3.30 -15.99 15.28
CA ALA A 18 -3.31 -15.36 16.60
C ALA A 18 -2.53 -14.04 16.54
N PRO A 19 -3.08 -12.93 17.06
CA PRO A 19 -2.46 -11.62 16.95
C PRO A 19 -1.21 -11.54 17.83
N GLY A 20 -0.03 -11.80 17.25
CA GLY A 20 1.24 -11.78 17.97
C GLY A 20 1.59 -10.44 18.61
N TYR A 21 1.28 -9.33 17.95
CA TYR A 21 1.47 -7.97 18.46
C TYR A 21 0.20 -7.38 19.09
N PHE A 22 -0.98 -7.96 18.83
CA PHE A 22 -2.28 -7.46 19.26
C PHE A 22 -3.09 -8.54 20.00
N PRO A 23 -2.56 -9.14 21.08
CA PRO A 23 -3.13 -10.35 21.70
C PRO A 23 -4.50 -10.16 22.33
N GLU A 24 -4.89 -8.90 22.61
CA GLU A 24 -6.15 -8.60 23.31
C GLU A 24 -7.32 -8.31 22.37
N ILE A 25 -7.09 -8.37 21.05
CA ILE A 25 -8.13 -8.05 20.07
C ILE A 25 -9.02 -9.26 19.80
N ALA A 26 -10.32 -9.07 20.00
CA ALA A 26 -11.31 -10.11 19.74
C ALA A 26 -11.32 -10.50 18.25
N PRO A 27 -11.52 -11.80 17.92
CA PRO A 27 -11.49 -12.28 16.54
C PRO A 27 -12.46 -11.56 15.59
N GLU A 28 -13.61 -11.15 16.08
CA GLU A 28 -14.63 -10.43 15.32
C GLU A 28 -14.11 -9.06 14.86
N LEU A 29 -13.41 -8.35 15.73
CA LEU A 29 -12.77 -7.06 15.40
C LEU A 29 -11.56 -7.27 14.50
N TRP A 30 -10.75 -8.29 14.79
CA TRP A 30 -9.58 -8.62 13.96
C TRP A 30 -9.94 -8.87 12.50
N ASN A 31 -11.07 -9.52 12.25
CA ASN A 31 -11.56 -9.82 10.91
C ASN A 31 -12.40 -8.68 10.29
N ASP A 32 -12.62 -7.57 10.97
CA ASP A 32 -13.27 -6.40 10.43
C ASP A 32 -12.26 -5.49 9.71
N TRP A 33 -12.36 -5.38 8.39
CA TRP A 33 -11.48 -4.52 7.58
C TRP A 33 -11.55 -3.04 7.98
N LYS A 34 -12.72 -2.55 8.45
CA LYS A 34 -12.89 -1.17 8.92
C LYS A 34 -12.10 -0.94 10.20
N TRP A 35 -12.11 -1.93 11.10
CA TRP A 35 -11.28 -1.90 12.29
C TRP A 35 -9.81 -1.89 11.94
N GLN A 36 -9.37 -2.72 10.98
CA GLN A 36 -7.99 -2.78 10.49
C GLN A 36 -7.54 -1.41 9.97
N LEU A 37 -8.35 -0.74 9.14
CA LEU A 37 -8.04 0.58 8.62
C LEU A 37 -8.00 1.66 9.70
N LYS A 38 -8.90 1.61 10.67
CA LYS A 38 -8.97 2.59 11.77
C LYS A 38 -7.79 2.47 12.73
N ASN A 39 -7.26 1.26 12.90
CA ASN A 39 -6.21 0.96 13.88
C ASN A 39 -4.84 0.77 13.24
N ARG A 40 -4.60 1.36 12.08
CA ARG A 40 -3.29 1.35 11.43
C ARG A 40 -2.22 1.96 12.33
N VAL A 41 -1.03 1.37 12.29
CA VAL A 41 0.20 1.96 12.86
C VAL A 41 0.65 3.07 11.92
N THR A 42 0.66 4.31 12.40
CA THR A 42 0.92 5.51 11.59
C THR A 42 1.95 6.45 12.18
N THR A 43 2.47 6.15 13.36
CA THR A 43 3.42 7.02 14.07
C THR A 43 4.62 6.23 14.58
N LEU A 44 5.75 6.95 14.79
CA LEU A 44 6.95 6.40 15.40
C LEU A 44 6.64 5.79 16.78
N ALA A 45 5.89 6.51 17.61
CA ALA A 45 5.54 6.04 18.95
C ALA A 45 4.75 4.72 18.94
N GLN A 46 3.86 4.54 17.96
CA GLN A 46 3.14 3.27 17.79
C GLN A 46 4.06 2.14 17.33
N LEU A 47 5.02 2.40 16.44
CA LEU A 47 6.01 1.41 16.04
C LEU A 47 6.84 0.94 17.25
N GLU A 48 7.32 1.88 18.07
CA GLU A 48 8.16 1.62 19.25
C GLU A 48 7.45 0.86 20.37
N GLN A 49 6.12 0.86 20.40
CA GLN A 49 5.36 0.02 21.32
C GLN A 49 5.52 -1.49 21.02
N HIS A 50 5.84 -1.82 19.78
CA HIS A 50 5.83 -3.21 19.32
C HIS A 50 7.18 -3.71 18.83
N LEU A 51 8.04 -2.82 18.31
CA LEU A 51 9.32 -3.15 17.69
C LEU A 51 10.48 -2.38 18.33
N VAL A 52 11.63 -3.02 18.38
CA VAL A 52 12.90 -2.32 18.56
C VAL A 52 13.35 -1.84 17.18
N LEU A 53 13.32 -0.52 16.97
CA LEU A 53 13.72 0.08 15.71
C LEU A 53 15.23 0.33 15.69
N SER A 54 15.86 0.14 14.53
CA SER A 54 17.23 0.59 14.30
C SER A 54 17.29 2.13 14.20
N GLU A 55 18.49 2.71 14.26
CA GLU A 55 18.67 4.14 14.08
C GLU A 55 18.25 4.58 12.67
N GLU A 56 18.53 3.77 11.65
CA GLU A 56 18.16 4.01 10.25
C GLU A 56 16.64 4.01 10.07
N GLU A 57 15.92 3.09 10.73
CA GLU A 57 14.45 3.04 10.69
C GLU A 57 13.85 4.24 11.41
N ARG A 58 14.35 4.57 12.61
CA ARG A 58 13.90 5.74 13.39
C ARG A 58 14.09 7.03 12.59
N ALA A 59 15.27 7.22 12.00
CA ALA A 59 15.56 8.36 11.15
C ALA A 59 14.67 8.37 9.88
N GLY A 60 14.46 7.21 9.27
CA GLY A 60 13.57 7.05 8.12
C GLY A 60 12.14 7.50 8.42
N VAL A 61 11.56 7.03 9.53
CA VAL A 61 10.20 7.44 9.94
C VAL A 61 10.10 8.96 10.16
N LEU A 62 11.13 9.59 10.72
CA LEU A 62 11.12 11.03 11.02
C LEU A 62 11.31 11.90 9.77
N LEU A 63 12.05 11.42 8.76
CA LEU A 63 12.53 12.23 7.65
C LEU A 63 11.86 11.91 6.30
N SER A 64 11.16 10.78 6.17
CA SER A 64 10.51 10.40 4.89
C SER A 64 9.00 10.66 4.84
N GLY A 65 8.43 11.23 5.88
CA GLY A 65 6.98 11.39 6.03
C GLY A 65 6.33 12.35 5.03
N ASP A 66 7.11 13.23 4.42
CA ASP A 66 6.68 14.15 3.35
C ASP A 66 6.63 13.50 1.96
N LYS A 67 7.33 12.37 1.78
CA LYS A 67 7.35 11.62 0.51
C LYS A 67 6.24 10.57 0.43
N LEU A 68 6.03 9.84 1.52
CA LEU A 68 5.01 8.81 1.61
C LEU A 68 4.66 8.57 3.08
N ALA A 69 3.38 8.66 3.42
CA ALA A 69 2.90 8.43 4.78
C ALA A 69 3.28 7.04 5.30
N LEU A 70 3.44 6.94 6.62
CA LEU A 70 3.49 5.65 7.30
C LEU A 70 2.05 5.21 7.59
N ALA A 71 1.66 4.05 7.09
CA ALA A 71 0.43 3.40 7.51
C ALA A 71 0.52 1.89 7.28
N ILE A 72 0.31 1.11 8.33
CA ILE A 72 0.41 -0.35 8.32
C ILE A 72 -0.81 -0.90 9.07
N THR A 73 -1.62 -1.74 8.42
CA THR A 73 -2.73 -2.40 9.12
C THR A 73 -2.21 -3.36 10.19
N PRO A 74 -2.92 -3.55 11.30
CA PRO A 74 -2.55 -4.53 12.34
C PRO A 74 -2.29 -5.94 11.79
N HIS A 75 -3.09 -6.38 10.83
CA HIS A 75 -2.89 -7.67 10.17
C HIS A 75 -1.52 -7.75 9.48
N PHE A 76 -1.19 -6.75 8.64
CA PHE A 76 0.08 -6.72 7.91
C PHE A 76 1.27 -6.55 8.88
N PHE A 77 1.10 -5.72 9.91
CA PHE A 77 2.09 -5.53 10.97
C PHE A 77 2.41 -6.84 11.70
N ASN A 78 1.38 -7.68 11.93
CA ASN A 78 1.53 -8.97 12.62
C ASN A 78 2.37 -10.01 11.85
N LEU A 79 2.63 -9.78 10.55
CA LEU A 79 3.51 -10.61 9.72
C LEU A 79 4.99 -10.25 9.88
N ILE A 80 5.31 -9.14 10.57
CA ILE A 80 6.69 -8.70 10.80
C ILE A 80 7.36 -9.59 11.84
N GLU A 81 8.56 -10.08 11.55
CA GLU A 81 9.41 -10.75 12.52
C GLU A 81 10.00 -9.71 13.48
N ARG A 82 9.67 -9.83 14.79
CA ARG A 82 9.97 -8.81 15.80
C ARG A 82 11.46 -8.46 15.89
N ASP A 83 12.29 -9.49 15.95
CA ASP A 83 13.71 -9.36 16.28
C ASP A 83 14.61 -9.40 15.02
N ASN A 84 14.01 -9.38 13.83
CA ASN A 84 14.72 -9.42 12.57
C ASN A 84 14.58 -8.09 11.81
N PRO A 85 15.59 -7.21 11.83
CA PRO A 85 15.55 -5.95 11.08
C PRO A 85 15.58 -6.16 9.56
N ASP A 86 16.04 -7.34 9.10
CA ASP A 86 16.07 -7.70 7.68
C ASP A 86 14.84 -8.52 7.24
N CYS A 87 13.82 -8.63 8.10
CA CYS A 87 12.55 -9.26 7.73
C CYS A 87 11.98 -8.63 6.46
N PRO A 88 11.71 -9.40 5.39
CA PRO A 88 11.23 -8.87 4.12
C PRO A 88 9.92 -8.09 4.25
N ILE A 89 9.01 -8.50 5.13
CA ILE A 89 7.75 -7.80 5.40
C ILE A 89 8.03 -6.45 6.09
N ARG A 90 8.92 -6.43 7.08
CA ARG A 90 9.33 -5.21 7.77
C ARG A 90 9.88 -4.18 6.80
N ARG A 91 10.78 -4.58 5.90
CA ARG A 91 11.40 -3.71 4.90
C ARG A 91 10.44 -3.17 3.84
N GLN A 92 9.28 -3.78 3.66
CA GLN A 92 8.26 -3.29 2.73
C GLN A 92 7.47 -2.11 3.28
N VAL A 93 7.36 -1.95 4.60
CA VAL A 93 6.41 -0.99 5.20
C VAL A 93 7.02 -0.05 6.23
N ILE A 94 8.19 -0.36 6.80
CA ILE A 94 8.88 0.53 7.74
C ILE A 94 9.87 1.39 6.97
N PRO A 95 9.74 2.74 7.04
CA PRO A 95 10.66 3.66 6.39
C PRO A 95 12.09 3.50 6.88
N ARG A 96 13.06 3.72 5.99
CA ARG A 96 14.48 3.75 6.33
C ARG A 96 15.11 5.05 5.83
N ILE A 97 16.23 5.43 6.45
CA ILE A 97 16.94 6.67 6.12
C ILE A 97 17.36 6.73 4.64
N GLU A 98 17.64 5.59 4.03
CA GLU A 98 18.02 5.47 2.62
C GLU A 98 16.97 6.05 1.66
N GLU A 99 15.69 6.07 2.05
CA GLU A 99 14.62 6.67 1.24
C GLU A 99 14.76 8.20 1.09
N THR A 100 15.55 8.83 1.96
CA THR A 100 15.82 10.27 1.89
C THR A 100 16.98 10.61 0.96
N TRP A 101 17.77 9.63 0.55
CA TRP A 101 18.91 9.84 -0.32
C TRP A 101 18.43 10.13 -1.74
N ALA A 102 18.92 11.22 -2.30
CA ALA A 102 18.63 11.57 -3.68
C ALA A 102 19.59 10.87 -4.64
N SER A 103 19.06 10.33 -5.71
CA SER A 103 19.83 9.76 -6.81
C SER A 103 19.55 10.53 -8.11
N PRO A 104 20.55 10.73 -9.00
CA PRO A 104 20.30 11.33 -10.30
C PRO A 104 19.42 10.46 -11.22
N TYR A 105 19.14 9.24 -10.81
CA TYR A 105 18.24 8.29 -11.51
C TYR A 105 16.84 8.25 -10.92
N ASP A 106 16.58 8.98 -9.85
CA ASP A 106 15.24 9.05 -9.26
C ASP A 106 14.28 9.74 -10.21
N MET A 107 13.12 9.12 -10.41
CA MET A 107 12.06 9.62 -11.27
C MET A 107 10.79 9.80 -10.47
N ALA A 108 10.14 10.97 -10.59
CA ALA A 108 8.85 11.23 -9.95
C ALA A 108 7.75 10.30 -10.52
N ASP A 109 7.79 10.05 -11.83
CA ASP A 109 6.92 9.11 -12.53
C ASP A 109 7.73 7.98 -13.20
N PRO A 110 8.15 6.96 -12.44
CA PRO A 110 8.99 5.89 -12.98
C PRO A 110 8.27 5.00 -13.99
N CYS A 111 6.94 5.04 -14.02
CA CYS A 111 6.13 4.28 -14.96
C CYS A 111 5.74 5.07 -16.21
N GLY A 112 6.01 6.39 -16.26
CA GLY A 112 5.64 7.26 -17.38
C GLY A 112 4.13 7.37 -17.57
N GLU A 113 3.36 7.33 -16.47
CA GLU A 113 1.90 7.33 -16.49
C GLU A 113 1.35 8.67 -16.98
N ASP A 114 1.95 9.77 -16.52
CA ASP A 114 1.49 11.13 -16.84
C ASP A 114 1.54 11.41 -18.36
N SER A 115 2.57 10.91 -19.05
CA SER A 115 2.73 11.08 -20.50
C SER A 115 1.80 10.20 -21.35
N HIS A 116 1.13 9.23 -20.75
CA HIS A 116 0.21 8.30 -21.40
C HIS A 116 -1.23 8.42 -20.86
N MET A 117 -1.57 9.57 -20.30
CA MET A 117 -2.87 9.82 -19.65
C MET A 117 -3.74 10.72 -20.55
N PRO A 118 -4.53 10.13 -21.50
CA PRO A 118 -5.39 10.90 -22.39
C PRO A 118 -6.53 11.61 -21.67
N VAL A 119 -6.93 11.05 -20.52
CA VAL A 119 -7.95 11.59 -19.62
C VAL A 119 -7.42 11.51 -18.19
N PRO A 120 -7.63 12.50 -17.34
CA PRO A 120 -7.20 12.44 -15.95
C PRO A 120 -7.63 11.16 -15.24
N GLY A 121 -6.67 10.42 -14.70
CA GLY A 121 -6.88 9.14 -14.03
C GLY A 121 -6.95 7.91 -14.95
N LEU A 122 -6.88 8.06 -16.28
CA LEU A 122 -6.88 6.93 -17.21
C LEU A 122 -5.57 6.88 -18.00
N VAL A 123 -4.74 5.86 -17.77
CA VAL A 123 -3.48 5.67 -18.48
C VAL A 123 -3.65 4.65 -19.61
N HIS A 124 -3.40 5.06 -20.85
CA HIS A 124 -3.48 4.23 -22.04
C HIS A 124 -2.13 4.11 -22.74
N ARG A 125 -1.28 3.22 -22.22
CA ARG A 125 0.08 2.99 -22.74
C ARG A 125 0.14 1.86 -23.76
N TYR A 126 -0.73 0.86 -23.66
CA TYR A 126 -0.77 -0.32 -24.50
C TYR A 126 -2.04 -0.31 -25.35
N PRO A 127 -1.99 -0.80 -26.61
CA PRO A 127 -3.11 -0.62 -27.55
C PRO A 127 -4.41 -1.32 -27.12
N ASP A 128 -4.33 -2.35 -26.28
CA ASP A 128 -5.46 -3.23 -25.95
C ASP A 128 -5.87 -3.18 -24.48
N ARG A 129 -5.24 -2.31 -23.67
CA ARG A 129 -5.53 -2.24 -22.23
C ARG A 129 -5.22 -0.89 -21.65
N VAL A 130 -5.96 -0.53 -20.62
CA VAL A 130 -5.77 0.69 -19.87
C VAL A 130 -5.61 0.42 -18.37
N LEU A 131 -4.97 1.34 -17.68
CA LEU A 131 -4.93 1.42 -16.23
C LEU A 131 -5.84 2.57 -15.80
N PHE A 132 -6.82 2.28 -14.97
CA PHE A 132 -7.77 3.26 -14.45
C PHE A 132 -7.49 3.50 -12.96
N LEU A 133 -6.99 4.68 -12.65
CA LEU A 133 -6.64 5.09 -11.29
C LEU A 133 -7.90 5.59 -10.58
N VAL A 134 -8.47 4.78 -9.71
CA VAL A 134 -9.78 5.04 -9.09
C VAL A 134 -9.68 5.50 -7.64
N THR A 135 -8.52 5.38 -7.01
CA THR A 135 -8.29 5.78 -5.62
C THR A 135 -6.82 6.12 -5.36
N ASP A 136 -6.57 7.04 -4.45
CA ASP A 136 -5.26 7.42 -3.93
C ASP A 136 -4.92 6.74 -2.58
N ARG A 137 -5.82 5.87 -2.08
CA ARG A 137 -5.71 5.28 -0.75
C ARG A 137 -5.31 3.83 -0.78
N CYS A 138 -4.49 3.43 0.19
CA CYS A 138 -4.11 2.05 0.44
C CYS A 138 -4.40 1.65 1.88
N ALA A 139 -4.62 0.37 2.09
CA ALA A 139 -4.72 -0.19 3.44
C ALA A 139 -3.37 -0.08 4.18
N SER A 140 -2.27 -0.37 3.51
CA SER A 140 -0.89 -0.13 3.99
C SER A 140 -0.07 0.51 2.87
N TYR A 141 0.85 1.41 3.21
CA TYR A 141 1.71 2.05 2.21
C TYR A 141 3.06 1.33 2.09
N CYS A 142 3.29 0.70 0.96
CA CYS A 142 4.56 0.03 0.68
C CYS A 142 5.67 1.03 0.32
N ARG A 143 6.87 0.85 0.88
CA ARG A 143 7.99 1.80 0.73
C ARG A 143 8.58 1.87 -0.68
N TYR A 144 8.27 0.92 -1.53
CA TYR A 144 8.65 0.86 -2.95
C TYR A 144 7.54 1.32 -3.91
N CYS A 145 6.61 2.15 -3.43
CA CYS A 145 5.46 2.58 -4.21
C CYS A 145 5.87 3.42 -5.42
N THR A 146 5.57 2.95 -6.63
CA THR A 146 5.82 3.70 -7.87
C THR A 146 4.89 4.89 -8.06
N ARG A 147 3.83 4.98 -7.25
CA ARG A 147 2.85 6.08 -7.24
C ARG A 147 2.87 6.89 -5.95
N SER A 148 4.00 6.87 -5.21
CA SER A 148 4.15 7.65 -3.96
C SER A 148 3.80 9.13 -4.14
N ARG A 149 4.03 9.69 -5.35
CA ARG A 149 3.70 11.07 -5.69
C ARG A 149 2.21 11.42 -5.62
N VAL A 150 1.31 10.43 -5.80
CA VAL A 150 -0.15 10.63 -5.87
C VAL A 150 -0.94 9.86 -4.81
N VAL A 151 -0.33 8.94 -4.08
CA VAL A 151 -1.01 8.17 -3.02
C VAL A 151 -0.67 8.73 -1.65
N SER A 152 -1.48 8.38 -0.64
CA SER A 152 -1.34 8.75 0.77
C SER A 152 -1.66 10.20 1.16
N GLY A 153 -1.82 11.12 0.19
CA GLY A 153 -2.18 12.52 0.45
C GLY A 153 -1.06 13.36 1.08
N VAL A 154 0.19 12.89 1.03
CA VAL A 154 1.39 13.64 1.47
C VAL A 154 2.34 13.92 0.30
N GLY A 155 2.12 13.29 -0.86
CA GLY A 155 2.88 13.57 -2.09
C GLY A 155 2.58 14.95 -2.66
N GLU A 156 3.40 15.37 -3.62
CA GLU A 156 3.28 16.68 -4.27
C GLU A 156 2.04 16.81 -5.18
N GLN A 157 1.44 15.69 -5.56
CA GLN A 157 0.31 15.63 -6.49
C GLN A 157 -0.89 14.97 -5.83
N GLU A 158 -2.08 15.51 -6.10
CA GLU A 158 -3.33 14.85 -5.78
C GLU A 158 -3.78 14.01 -6.97
N LEU A 159 -4.29 12.81 -6.72
CA LEU A 159 -4.93 12.02 -7.75
C LEU A 159 -6.22 12.72 -8.17
N HIS A 160 -6.26 13.17 -9.40
CA HIS A 160 -7.47 13.66 -10.04
C HIS A 160 -7.95 12.66 -11.07
N THR A 161 -9.18 12.17 -10.92
CA THR A 161 -9.81 11.20 -11.84
C THR A 161 -11.12 11.75 -12.35
N GLU A 162 -11.23 11.90 -13.67
CA GLU A 162 -12.44 12.29 -14.34
C GLU A 162 -13.21 11.06 -14.84
N PHE A 163 -14.04 10.47 -13.98
CA PHE A 163 -14.74 9.21 -14.26
C PHE A 163 -15.60 9.27 -15.51
N GLU A 164 -16.40 10.32 -15.71
CA GLU A 164 -17.28 10.46 -16.87
C GLU A 164 -16.50 10.59 -18.18
N ALA A 165 -15.38 11.29 -18.16
CA ALA A 165 -14.51 11.41 -19.33
C ALA A 165 -13.81 10.08 -19.63
N ALA A 166 -13.38 9.35 -18.57
CA ALA A 166 -12.78 8.03 -18.72
C ALA A 166 -13.76 7.02 -19.31
N PHE A 167 -15.02 7.02 -18.87
CA PHE A 167 -16.04 6.13 -19.45
C PHE A 167 -16.32 6.43 -20.91
N ARG A 168 -16.46 7.72 -21.29
CA ARG A 168 -16.61 8.11 -22.72
C ARG A 168 -15.40 7.68 -23.54
N TYR A 169 -14.19 7.87 -23.01
CA TYR A 169 -12.97 7.43 -23.68
C TYR A 169 -13.00 5.93 -23.96
N LEU A 170 -13.42 5.11 -22.98
CA LEU A 170 -13.53 3.65 -23.14
C LEU A 170 -14.62 3.24 -24.16
N GLU A 171 -15.73 3.96 -24.22
CA GLU A 171 -16.79 3.74 -25.22
C GLU A 171 -16.30 4.02 -26.65
N GLU A 172 -15.44 5.02 -26.82
CA GLU A 172 -14.88 5.43 -28.13
C GLU A 172 -13.70 4.53 -28.57
N HIS A 173 -13.02 3.86 -27.62
CA HIS A 173 -11.83 3.03 -27.86
C HIS A 173 -12.14 1.55 -27.70
N THR A 174 -12.87 1.00 -28.68
CA THR A 174 -13.34 -0.41 -28.66
C THR A 174 -12.23 -1.44 -28.80
N GLU A 175 -11.01 -1.03 -29.16
CA GLU A 175 -9.79 -1.84 -29.13
C GLU A 175 -9.31 -2.17 -27.71
N VAL A 176 -9.73 -1.39 -26.69
CA VAL A 176 -9.41 -1.66 -25.29
C VAL A 176 -10.22 -2.87 -24.82
N ARG A 177 -9.52 -3.97 -24.59
CA ARG A 177 -10.08 -5.23 -24.11
C ARG A 177 -10.10 -5.33 -22.59
N ASP A 178 -9.04 -4.82 -21.93
CA ASP A 178 -8.83 -4.96 -20.51
C ASP A 178 -8.73 -3.59 -19.82
N VAL A 179 -9.44 -3.43 -18.70
CA VAL A 179 -9.36 -2.28 -17.81
C VAL A 179 -8.85 -2.74 -16.46
N LEU A 180 -7.66 -2.30 -16.06
CA LEU A 180 -7.08 -2.57 -14.74
C LEU A 180 -7.46 -1.44 -13.80
N LEU A 181 -8.32 -1.72 -12.82
CA LEU A 181 -8.64 -0.78 -11.74
C LEU A 181 -7.51 -0.78 -10.72
N SER A 182 -6.96 0.41 -10.42
CA SER A 182 -5.80 0.58 -9.56
C SER A 182 -5.72 2.02 -9.01
N GLY A 183 -4.51 2.50 -8.76
CA GLY A 183 -4.18 3.78 -8.12
C GLY A 183 -3.43 3.49 -6.84
N GLY A 184 -4.09 3.68 -5.69
CA GLY A 184 -3.75 3.01 -4.46
C GLY A 184 -4.26 1.56 -4.46
N ASP A 185 -4.84 1.11 -3.35
CA ASP A 185 -5.46 -0.21 -3.23
C ASP A 185 -6.96 -0.08 -3.56
N ALA A 186 -7.35 -0.59 -4.73
CA ALA A 186 -8.69 -0.42 -5.27
C ALA A 186 -9.70 -1.47 -4.78
N LEU A 187 -9.28 -2.43 -3.92
CA LEU A 187 -10.11 -3.55 -3.44
C LEU A 187 -10.49 -3.42 -1.97
#